data_f0b41f176913b26a727cffc8e789c03b
#
_entry.id   f0b41f176913b26a727cffc8e789c03b
#
_cell.length_a   1.000
_cell.length_b   1.000
_cell.length_c   1.000
_cell.angle_alpha   90.00
_cell.angle_beta   90.00
_cell.angle_gamma   90.00
#
_symmetry.space_group_name_H-M   'P 1'
#
loop_
_entity.id
_entity.type
_entity.pdbx_description
1 polymer ?
#
loop_
_entity_poly.entity_id
_entity_poly.type
_entity_poly.pdbx_seq_one_letter_code
_entity_poly.pdbx_strand_id
1 'polypeptide(L)'
;MAQTCDADENVAFIEKRAGRMEIYMKKILHLIFGRFFVVAMAIILQVLWLCVVLWQLSYKFTYVNLLVRVIAIIVVLVIVNKWTNPANKLSWTFLILLSPIFGLMVYFLFGRSGLTKHTRERMDAVNRQVEALFQRDSAVEKGLEKESRSAYLQSSYIDKWAGFPLYQNTQTKYYSCGEEMFPDMLEALRGAKHFIFLEYFIIEEGYMFNTILDILEEKAKAGVDVRFIYDDVGSINSISFGYYKKLQERGIPCVTFNPFKPLISVVMNNRDHRKIFVVD
;
A
#
# COMPACT_ATOMS: atom_id res chain seq x y z
N MET A 1 49.47 -21.70 37.52
CA MET A 1 48.70 -20.47 37.35
C MET A 1 48.08 -20.32 35.92
N ALA A 2 48.19 -21.31 35.04
CA ALA A 2 47.66 -21.23 33.65
C ALA A 2 46.40 -22.07 33.38
N GLN A 3 45.89 -22.85 34.33
CA GLN A 3 44.71 -23.68 34.14
C GLN A 3 43.38 -23.10 34.65
N THR A 4 43.38 -21.97 35.37
CA THR A 4 42.17 -21.32 35.90
C THR A 4 41.58 -20.32 34.92
N CYS A 5 42.33 -19.80 33.95
CA CYS A 5 41.84 -18.81 32.96
C CYS A 5 40.95 -19.45 31.86
N ASP A 6 41.20 -20.72 31.54
CA ASP A 6 40.47 -21.44 30.47
C ASP A 6 39.05 -21.91 30.90
N ALA A 7 38.85 -22.11 32.22
CA ALA A 7 37.56 -22.53 32.79
C ALA A 7 36.54 -21.38 32.83
N ASP A 8 37.00 -20.16 33.16
CA ASP A 8 36.13 -18.98 33.26
C ASP A 8 35.70 -18.48 31.87
N GLU A 9 36.57 -18.56 30.86
CA GLU A 9 36.19 -18.24 29.45
C GLU A 9 35.18 -19.24 28.87
N ASN A 10 35.32 -20.52 29.20
CA ASN A 10 34.37 -21.53 28.77
C ASN A 10 33.00 -21.36 29.45
N VAL A 11 32.96 -21.01 30.74
CA VAL A 11 31.71 -20.73 31.46
C VAL A 11 31.02 -19.51 30.87
N ALA A 12 31.72 -18.41 30.64
CA ALA A 12 31.18 -17.20 30.03
C ALA A 12 30.68 -17.44 28.60
N PHE A 13 31.34 -18.30 27.83
CA PHE A 13 30.89 -18.69 26.49
C PHE A 13 29.60 -19.54 26.51
N ILE A 14 29.49 -20.45 27.49
CA ILE A 14 28.28 -21.30 27.68
C ILE A 14 27.12 -20.43 28.14
N GLU A 15 27.31 -19.50 29.07
CA GLU A 15 26.27 -18.57 29.53
C GLU A 15 25.78 -17.65 28.39
N LYS A 16 26.69 -17.14 27.58
CA LYS A 16 26.35 -16.30 26.42
C LYS A 16 25.62 -17.06 25.31
N ARG A 17 25.84 -18.38 25.21
CA ARG A 17 25.15 -19.26 24.29
C ARG A 17 23.76 -19.67 24.82
N ALA A 18 23.65 -19.93 26.13
CA ALA A 18 22.39 -20.18 26.79
C ALA A 18 21.45 -18.97 26.74
N GLY A 19 21.97 -17.77 27.01
CA GLY A 19 21.20 -16.53 26.93
C GLY A 19 20.71 -16.22 25.51
N ARG A 20 21.52 -16.50 24.48
CA ARG A 20 21.09 -16.40 23.08
C ARG A 20 19.98 -17.39 22.75
N MET A 21 20.09 -18.64 23.20
CA MET A 21 19.09 -19.69 22.97
C MET A 21 17.75 -19.34 23.64
N GLU A 22 17.78 -18.77 24.83
CA GLU A 22 16.57 -18.30 25.53
C GLU A 22 15.88 -17.14 24.79
N ILE A 23 16.65 -16.20 24.23
CA ILE A 23 16.12 -15.09 23.41
C ILE A 23 15.49 -15.65 22.11
N TYR A 24 16.14 -16.63 21.46
CA TYR A 24 15.58 -17.26 20.25
C TYR A 24 14.31 -18.05 20.58
N MET A 25 14.28 -18.80 21.68
CA MET A 25 13.07 -19.52 22.12
C MET A 25 11.93 -18.56 22.45
N LYS A 26 12.19 -17.45 23.15
CA LYS A 26 11.17 -16.42 23.42
C LYS A 26 10.63 -15.79 22.14
N LYS A 27 11.50 -15.51 21.15
CA LYS A 27 11.08 -15.02 19.83
C LYS A 27 10.24 -16.03 19.06
N ILE A 28 10.63 -17.32 19.07
CA ILE A 28 9.88 -18.40 18.41
C ILE A 28 8.52 -18.61 19.11
N LEU A 29 8.49 -18.62 20.44
CA LEU A 29 7.25 -18.70 21.21
C LEU A 29 6.33 -17.50 20.94
N HIS A 30 6.86 -16.30 20.88
CA HIS A 30 6.09 -15.11 20.55
C HIS A 30 5.57 -15.12 19.09
N LEU A 31 6.32 -15.75 18.16
CA LEU A 31 5.88 -15.97 16.78
C LEU A 31 4.76 -17.02 16.73
N ILE A 32 4.89 -18.14 17.44
CA ILE A 32 3.91 -19.26 17.45
C ILE A 32 2.63 -18.88 18.21
N PHE A 33 2.75 -18.13 19.31
CA PHE A 33 1.59 -17.66 20.10
C PHE A 33 1.18 -16.23 19.76
N GLY A 34 1.81 -15.63 18.74
CA GLY A 34 1.44 -14.32 18.23
C GLY A 34 0.02 -14.35 17.66
N ARG A 35 -0.75 -13.28 17.88
CA ARG A 35 -2.14 -13.13 17.41
C ARG A 35 -2.28 -13.46 15.92
N PHE A 36 -1.28 -13.09 15.11
CA PHE A 36 -1.25 -13.39 13.67
C PHE A 36 -1.17 -14.89 13.38
N PHE A 37 -0.34 -15.64 14.11
CA PHE A 37 -0.21 -17.08 13.91
C PHE A 37 -1.49 -17.82 14.30
N VAL A 38 -2.10 -17.45 15.43
CA VAL A 38 -3.36 -18.06 15.88
C VAL A 38 -4.48 -17.78 14.87
N VAL A 39 -4.59 -16.56 14.38
CA VAL A 39 -5.58 -16.17 13.34
C VAL A 39 -5.29 -16.88 12.02
N ALA A 40 -4.04 -16.94 11.58
CA ALA A 40 -3.66 -17.65 10.36
C ALA A 40 -3.97 -19.16 10.45
N MET A 41 -3.65 -19.81 11.58
CA MET A 41 -3.99 -21.21 11.83
C MET A 41 -5.49 -21.44 11.86
N ALA A 42 -6.27 -20.56 12.51
CA ALA A 42 -7.73 -20.65 12.51
C ALA A 42 -8.30 -20.54 11.09
N ILE A 43 -7.79 -19.60 10.27
CA ILE A 43 -8.19 -19.45 8.86
C ILE A 43 -7.83 -20.70 8.06
N ILE A 44 -6.61 -21.24 8.22
CA ILE A 44 -6.17 -22.47 7.53
C ILE A 44 -7.08 -23.63 7.89
N LEU A 45 -7.38 -23.83 9.18
CA LEU A 45 -8.28 -24.89 9.64
C LEU A 45 -9.70 -24.74 9.10
N GLN A 46 -10.23 -23.50 9.06
CA GLN A 46 -11.53 -23.21 8.46
C GLN A 46 -11.56 -23.51 6.97
N VAL A 47 -10.50 -23.13 6.23
CA VAL A 47 -10.37 -23.42 4.80
C VAL A 47 -10.26 -24.93 4.55
N LEU A 48 -9.45 -25.65 5.33
CA LEU A 48 -9.34 -27.11 5.23
C LEU A 48 -10.67 -27.80 5.51
N TRP A 49 -11.37 -27.41 6.56
CA TRP A 49 -12.69 -27.93 6.89
C TRP A 49 -13.69 -27.69 5.77
N LEU A 50 -13.71 -26.45 5.21
CA LEU A 50 -14.55 -26.09 4.08
C LEU A 50 -14.23 -26.94 2.83
N CYS A 51 -12.94 -27.18 2.55
CA CYS A 51 -12.51 -28.05 1.45
C CYS A 51 -13.02 -29.49 1.61
N VAL A 52 -12.96 -30.04 2.85
CA VAL A 52 -13.48 -31.39 3.14
C VAL A 52 -14.99 -31.46 2.96
N VAL A 53 -15.74 -30.49 3.45
CA VAL A 53 -17.20 -30.41 3.30
C VAL A 53 -17.58 -30.31 1.80
N LEU A 54 -16.90 -29.43 1.07
CA LEU A 54 -17.15 -29.27 -0.38
C LEU A 54 -16.79 -30.54 -1.16
N TRP A 55 -15.75 -31.26 -0.75
CA TRP A 55 -15.38 -32.54 -1.37
C TRP A 55 -16.47 -33.61 -1.12
N GLN A 56 -16.94 -33.76 0.13
CA GLN A 56 -18.02 -34.69 0.45
C GLN A 56 -19.32 -34.33 -0.33
N LEU A 57 -19.64 -33.06 -0.43
CA LEU A 57 -20.81 -32.59 -1.18
C LEU A 57 -20.67 -32.91 -2.69
N SER A 58 -19.48 -32.68 -3.26
CA SER A 58 -19.15 -32.99 -4.65
C SER A 58 -19.29 -34.49 -4.98
N TYR A 59 -18.98 -35.38 -4.04
CA TYR A 59 -19.08 -36.80 -4.25
C TYR A 59 -20.54 -37.31 -4.30
N LYS A 60 -21.44 -36.66 -3.55
CA LYS A 60 -22.87 -37.04 -3.51
C LYS A 60 -23.69 -36.51 -4.67
N PHE A 61 -23.24 -35.43 -5.37
CA PHE A 61 -24.01 -34.74 -6.41
C PHE A 61 -23.26 -34.66 -7.74
N THR A 62 -23.21 -35.80 -8.48
CA THR A 62 -22.46 -35.90 -9.74
C THR A 62 -22.87 -34.85 -10.80
N TYR A 63 -24.16 -34.59 -10.98
CA TYR A 63 -24.63 -33.57 -11.91
C TYR A 63 -24.27 -32.15 -11.53
N VAL A 64 -24.32 -31.81 -10.23
CA VAL A 64 -23.92 -30.52 -9.73
C VAL A 64 -22.41 -30.30 -9.93
N ASN A 65 -21.61 -31.35 -9.71
CA ASN A 65 -20.17 -31.30 -9.92
C ASN A 65 -19.83 -31.08 -11.40
N LEU A 66 -20.54 -31.76 -12.33
CA LEU A 66 -20.37 -31.55 -13.75
C LEU A 66 -20.70 -30.11 -14.16
N LEU A 67 -21.82 -29.58 -13.66
CA LEU A 67 -22.23 -28.19 -13.92
C LEU A 67 -21.15 -27.18 -13.43
N VAL A 68 -20.65 -27.38 -12.21
CA VAL A 68 -19.61 -26.52 -11.62
C VAL A 68 -18.32 -26.58 -12.45
N ARG A 69 -17.92 -27.75 -12.96
CA ARG A 69 -16.76 -27.88 -13.85
C ARG A 69 -16.95 -27.13 -15.16
N VAL A 70 -18.13 -27.19 -15.78
CA VAL A 70 -18.44 -26.43 -16.97
C VAL A 70 -18.36 -24.91 -16.70
N ILE A 71 -18.96 -24.46 -15.60
CA ILE A 71 -18.86 -23.05 -15.18
C ILE A 71 -17.38 -22.65 -14.95
N ALA A 72 -16.58 -23.50 -14.29
CA ALA A 72 -15.17 -23.26 -14.06
C ALA A 72 -14.39 -23.05 -15.37
N ILE A 73 -14.64 -23.90 -16.38
CA ILE A 73 -14.01 -23.76 -17.70
C ILE A 73 -14.40 -22.43 -18.34
N ILE A 74 -15.69 -22.08 -18.33
CA ILE A 74 -16.18 -20.80 -18.88
C ILE A 74 -15.51 -19.62 -18.18
N VAL A 75 -15.44 -19.62 -16.84
CA VAL A 75 -14.80 -18.55 -16.05
C VAL A 75 -13.31 -18.46 -16.36
N VAL A 76 -12.61 -19.59 -16.50
CA VAL A 76 -11.19 -19.61 -16.90
C VAL A 76 -10.99 -19.00 -18.28
N LEU A 77 -11.83 -19.35 -19.27
CA LEU A 77 -11.77 -18.73 -20.59
C LEU A 77 -11.99 -17.22 -20.54
N VAL A 78 -12.91 -16.75 -19.71
CA VAL A 78 -13.12 -15.31 -19.49
C VAL A 78 -11.88 -14.65 -18.84
N ILE A 79 -11.26 -15.30 -17.85
CA ILE A 79 -10.05 -14.79 -17.19
C ILE A 79 -8.89 -14.68 -18.19
N VAL A 80 -8.65 -15.71 -18.96
CA VAL A 80 -7.55 -15.75 -19.95
C VAL A 80 -7.73 -14.66 -21.01
N ASN A 81 -8.96 -14.38 -21.42
CA ASN A 81 -9.27 -13.36 -22.44
C ASN A 81 -9.23 -11.91 -21.92
N LYS A 82 -9.15 -11.67 -20.60
CA LYS A 82 -9.05 -10.32 -20.05
C LYS A 82 -7.66 -9.71 -20.25
N TRP A 83 -7.60 -8.39 -20.45
CA TRP A 83 -6.37 -7.61 -20.43
C TRP A 83 -5.94 -7.35 -18.99
N THR A 84 -5.27 -8.32 -18.38
CA THR A 84 -4.74 -8.24 -17.00
C THR A 84 -3.35 -8.88 -16.93
N ASN A 85 -2.64 -8.69 -15.81
CA ASN A 85 -1.33 -9.26 -15.61
C ASN A 85 -1.34 -10.79 -15.80
N PRO A 86 -0.46 -11.36 -16.67
CA PRO A 86 -0.40 -12.79 -16.95
C PRO A 86 -0.21 -13.66 -15.69
N ALA A 87 0.58 -13.21 -14.70
CA ALA A 87 0.80 -13.93 -13.46
C ALA A 87 -0.51 -14.11 -12.67
N ASN A 88 -1.35 -13.07 -12.62
CA ASN A 88 -2.67 -13.17 -11.98
C ASN A 88 -3.61 -14.13 -12.71
N LYS A 89 -3.58 -14.12 -14.05
CA LYS A 89 -4.36 -15.07 -14.86
C LYS A 89 -3.98 -16.51 -14.55
N LEU A 90 -2.68 -16.81 -14.54
CA LEU A 90 -2.17 -18.14 -14.25
C LEU A 90 -2.57 -18.60 -12.85
N SER A 91 -2.38 -17.75 -11.84
CA SER A 91 -2.73 -18.08 -10.46
C SER A 91 -4.21 -18.42 -10.28
N TRP A 92 -5.10 -17.60 -10.84
CA TRP A 92 -6.54 -17.86 -10.76
C TRP A 92 -6.96 -19.09 -11.58
N THR A 93 -6.41 -19.26 -12.77
CA THR A 93 -6.68 -20.42 -13.63
C THR A 93 -6.27 -21.71 -12.92
N PHE A 94 -5.05 -21.74 -12.35
CA PHE A 94 -4.56 -22.90 -11.61
C PHE A 94 -5.47 -23.24 -10.43
N LEU A 95 -5.82 -22.23 -9.61
CA LEU A 95 -6.68 -22.44 -8.44
C LEU A 95 -8.08 -22.96 -8.80
N ILE A 96 -8.69 -22.41 -9.85
CA ILE A 96 -10.03 -22.82 -10.33
C ILE A 96 -10.00 -24.22 -10.91
N LEU A 97 -8.98 -24.58 -11.70
CA LEU A 97 -8.90 -25.90 -12.31
C LEU A 97 -8.55 -27.00 -11.30
N LEU A 98 -7.70 -26.66 -10.29
CA LEU A 98 -7.33 -27.60 -9.23
C LEU A 98 -8.52 -27.93 -8.31
N SER A 99 -9.31 -26.92 -7.96
CA SER A 99 -10.47 -27.09 -7.07
C SER A 99 -11.63 -26.19 -7.57
N PRO A 100 -12.48 -26.67 -8.50
CA PRO A 100 -13.47 -25.83 -9.15
C PRO A 100 -14.43 -25.12 -8.20
N ILE A 101 -14.98 -25.81 -7.20
CA ILE A 101 -15.93 -25.23 -6.25
C ILE A 101 -15.24 -24.16 -5.41
N PHE A 102 -14.13 -24.51 -4.79
CA PHE A 102 -13.37 -23.60 -3.93
C PHE A 102 -12.75 -22.46 -4.73
N GLY A 103 -12.12 -22.78 -5.86
CA GLY A 103 -11.46 -21.78 -6.72
C GLY A 103 -12.44 -20.76 -7.28
N LEU A 104 -13.63 -21.17 -7.72
CA LEU A 104 -14.69 -20.26 -8.15
C LEU A 104 -15.15 -19.36 -6.99
N MET A 105 -15.41 -19.95 -5.82
CA MET A 105 -15.84 -19.18 -4.66
C MET A 105 -14.82 -18.10 -4.29
N VAL A 106 -13.54 -18.47 -4.17
CA VAL A 106 -12.46 -17.53 -3.84
C VAL A 106 -12.28 -16.50 -4.96
N TYR A 107 -12.37 -16.90 -6.23
CA TYR A 107 -12.29 -15.97 -7.36
C TYR A 107 -13.44 -14.95 -7.36
N PHE A 108 -14.68 -15.35 -7.08
CA PHE A 108 -15.80 -14.42 -7.00
C PHE A 108 -15.67 -13.45 -5.82
N LEU A 109 -15.08 -13.89 -4.71
CA LEU A 109 -14.84 -13.05 -3.53
C LEU A 109 -13.64 -12.11 -3.71
N PHE A 110 -12.52 -12.60 -4.26
CA PHE A 110 -11.23 -11.89 -4.25
C PHE A 110 -10.65 -11.60 -5.64
N GLY A 111 -11.11 -12.26 -6.69
CA GLY A 111 -10.56 -12.11 -8.04
C GLY A 111 -10.95 -10.83 -8.77
N ARG A 112 -11.90 -10.08 -8.23
CA ARG A 112 -12.33 -8.80 -8.79
C ARG A 112 -11.61 -7.66 -8.06
N SER A 113 -10.48 -7.23 -8.61
CA SER A 113 -9.68 -6.11 -8.07
C SER A 113 -10.13 -4.73 -8.59
N GLY A 114 -11.18 -4.67 -9.41
CA GLY A 114 -11.65 -3.43 -10.01
C GLY A 114 -12.46 -2.58 -9.04
N LEU A 115 -12.30 -1.26 -9.16
CA LEU A 115 -13.17 -0.29 -8.48
C LEU A 115 -14.62 -0.51 -8.87
N THR A 116 -15.55 -0.25 -7.94
CA THR A 116 -16.98 -0.26 -8.25
C THR A 116 -17.29 0.78 -9.33
N LYS A 117 -18.34 0.57 -10.10
CA LYS A 117 -18.77 1.51 -11.14
C LYS A 117 -18.92 2.92 -10.58
N HIS A 118 -19.59 3.06 -9.44
CA HIS A 118 -19.79 4.34 -8.76
C HIS A 118 -18.46 5.02 -8.34
N THR A 119 -17.52 4.27 -7.77
CA THR A 119 -16.20 4.81 -7.39
C THR A 119 -15.43 5.28 -8.62
N ARG A 120 -15.48 4.51 -9.72
CA ARG A 120 -14.83 4.88 -10.98
C ARG A 120 -15.43 6.16 -11.55
N GLU A 121 -16.76 6.26 -11.66
CA GLU A 121 -17.45 7.45 -12.15
C GLU A 121 -17.11 8.70 -11.34
N ARG A 122 -17.01 8.55 -10.02
CA ARG A 122 -16.61 9.65 -9.13
C ARG A 122 -15.15 10.06 -9.38
N MET A 123 -14.24 9.10 -9.52
CA MET A 123 -12.83 9.38 -9.85
C MET A 123 -12.70 10.06 -11.23
N ASP A 124 -13.42 9.56 -12.23
CA ASP A 124 -13.41 10.15 -13.57
C ASP A 124 -13.97 11.58 -13.57
N ALA A 125 -14.96 11.87 -12.73
CA ALA A 125 -15.48 13.22 -12.56
C ALA A 125 -14.43 14.16 -11.94
N VAL A 126 -13.73 13.71 -10.90
CA VAL A 126 -12.62 14.48 -10.28
C VAL A 126 -11.49 14.68 -11.27
N ASN A 127 -11.08 13.63 -11.99
CA ASN A 127 -10.00 13.71 -12.98
C ASN A 127 -10.33 14.74 -14.08
N ARG A 128 -11.56 14.76 -14.59
CA ARG A 128 -11.98 15.78 -15.58
C ARG A 128 -11.90 17.21 -15.03
N GLN A 129 -12.24 17.42 -13.75
CA GLN A 129 -12.10 18.72 -13.10
C GLN A 129 -10.63 19.14 -12.99
N VAL A 130 -9.77 18.23 -12.59
CA VAL A 130 -8.32 18.48 -12.47
C VAL A 130 -7.70 18.71 -13.85
N GLU A 131 -8.07 17.91 -14.86
CA GLU A 131 -7.56 18.06 -16.23
C GLU A 131 -7.89 19.45 -16.83
N ALA A 132 -9.06 20.00 -16.49
CA ALA A 132 -9.46 21.34 -16.92
C ALA A 132 -8.58 22.46 -16.32
N LEU A 133 -7.86 22.21 -15.24
CA LEU A 133 -6.94 23.17 -14.62
C LEU A 133 -5.56 23.17 -15.26
N PHE A 134 -5.21 22.12 -16.01
CA PHE A 134 -3.90 22.04 -16.67
C PHE A 134 -3.82 22.96 -17.87
N GLN A 135 -2.80 23.81 -17.87
CA GLN A 135 -2.46 24.65 -19.01
C GLN A 135 -1.46 23.94 -19.91
N ARG A 136 -1.80 23.80 -21.19
CA ARG A 136 -0.90 23.25 -22.22
C ARG A 136 -0.35 24.38 -23.07
N ASP A 137 0.98 24.47 -23.14
CA ASP A 137 1.66 25.47 -23.94
C ASP A 137 2.33 24.81 -25.16
N SER A 138 1.74 25.01 -26.32
CA SER A 138 2.27 24.48 -27.57
C SER A 138 3.65 25.06 -27.99
N ALA A 139 4.04 26.21 -27.45
CA ALA A 139 5.37 26.79 -27.72
C ALA A 139 6.45 25.98 -26.96
N VAL A 140 6.16 25.56 -25.72
CA VAL A 140 7.02 24.70 -24.90
C VAL A 140 7.20 23.34 -25.56
N GLU A 141 6.12 22.74 -26.05
CA GLU A 141 6.17 21.46 -26.75
C GLU A 141 7.01 21.49 -28.01
N LYS A 142 6.81 22.52 -28.86
CA LYS A 142 7.61 22.76 -30.09
C LYS A 142 9.07 23.08 -29.78
N GLY A 143 9.35 23.74 -28.67
CA GLY A 143 10.70 23.98 -28.17
C GLY A 143 11.41 22.68 -27.85
N LEU A 144 10.77 21.82 -27.05
CA LEU A 144 11.30 20.50 -26.68
C LEU A 144 11.48 19.58 -27.90
N GLU A 145 10.56 19.61 -28.87
CA GLU A 145 10.69 18.82 -30.10
C GLU A 145 11.92 19.16 -30.90
N LYS A 146 12.27 20.47 -30.99
CA LYS A 146 13.48 20.95 -31.66
C LYS A 146 14.76 20.62 -30.91
N GLU A 147 14.71 20.66 -29.59
CA GLU A 147 15.86 20.38 -28.73
C GLU A 147 16.13 18.86 -28.63
N SER A 148 15.10 18.07 -28.37
CA SER A 148 15.20 16.64 -28.23
C SER A 148 13.88 15.93 -28.61
N ARG A 149 13.87 15.33 -29.82
CA ARG A 149 12.71 14.57 -30.29
C ARG A 149 12.37 13.38 -29.37
N SER A 150 13.37 12.74 -28.77
CA SER A 150 13.15 11.63 -27.83
C SER A 150 12.42 12.09 -26.57
N ALA A 151 12.85 13.22 -25.97
CA ALA A 151 12.20 13.80 -24.80
C ALA A 151 10.79 14.28 -25.12
N TYR A 152 10.60 14.90 -26.30
CA TYR A 152 9.26 15.28 -26.77
C TYR A 152 8.31 14.08 -26.89
N LEU A 153 8.75 12.97 -27.50
CA LEU A 153 7.92 11.77 -27.64
C LEU A 153 7.55 11.17 -26.29
N GLN A 154 8.47 11.16 -25.33
CA GLN A 154 8.20 10.69 -23.96
C GLN A 154 7.19 11.61 -23.25
N SER A 155 7.38 12.92 -23.33
CA SER A 155 6.47 13.91 -22.76
C SER A 155 5.07 13.82 -23.37
N SER A 156 4.98 13.73 -24.71
CA SER A 156 3.70 13.58 -25.42
C SER A 156 2.98 12.29 -25.04
N TYR A 157 3.74 11.19 -24.78
CA TYR A 157 3.17 9.95 -24.29
C TYR A 157 2.59 10.11 -22.87
N ILE A 158 3.32 10.81 -21.99
CA ILE A 158 2.88 11.08 -20.61
C ILE A 158 1.62 11.95 -20.62
N ASP A 159 1.59 13.04 -21.40
CA ASP A 159 0.41 13.89 -21.50
C ASP A 159 -0.80 13.12 -22.05
N LYS A 160 -0.62 12.37 -23.13
CA LYS A 160 -1.71 11.63 -23.77
C LYS A 160 -2.31 10.54 -22.87
N TRP A 161 -1.50 9.80 -22.10
CA TRP A 161 -1.93 8.62 -21.37
C TRP A 161 -2.10 8.82 -19.86
N ALA A 162 -1.37 9.78 -19.29
CA ALA A 162 -1.45 10.11 -17.88
C ALA A 162 -2.08 11.48 -17.59
N GLY A 163 -2.30 12.33 -18.62
CA GLY A 163 -2.92 13.63 -18.50
C GLY A 163 -2.02 14.70 -17.90
N PHE A 164 -0.69 14.50 -17.89
CA PHE A 164 0.27 15.46 -17.33
C PHE A 164 1.02 16.19 -18.43
N PRO A 165 0.68 17.48 -18.69
CA PRO A 165 1.33 18.28 -19.71
C PRO A 165 2.75 18.70 -19.34
N LEU A 166 3.50 19.11 -20.36
CA LEU A 166 4.86 19.63 -20.21
C LEU A 166 4.85 21.05 -19.65
N TYR A 167 5.73 21.32 -18.69
CA TYR A 167 5.97 22.65 -18.12
C TYR A 167 7.42 23.07 -18.30
N GLN A 168 7.64 24.39 -18.37
CA GLN A 168 8.96 25.04 -18.30
C GLN A 168 9.15 25.73 -16.95
N ASN A 169 10.36 26.25 -16.72
CA ASN A 169 10.73 27.06 -15.56
C ASN A 169 10.64 26.29 -14.23
N THR A 170 10.84 24.98 -14.27
CA THR A 170 10.92 24.12 -13.08
C THR A 170 12.36 24.05 -12.62
N GLN A 171 12.63 24.44 -11.38
CA GLN A 171 13.91 24.20 -10.71
C GLN A 171 13.86 22.88 -9.96
N THR A 172 14.90 22.09 -10.08
CA THR A 172 15.03 20.80 -9.39
C THR A 172 16.22 20.79 -8.46
N LYS A 173 16.04 20.24 -7.26
CA LYS A 173 17.11 19.97 -6.32
C LYS A 173 17.07 18.48 -5.95
N TYR A 174 18.19 17.81 -6.14
CA TYR A 174 18.35 16.40 -5.75
C TYR A 174 19.00 16.33 -4.38
N TYR A 175 18.52 15.38 -3.55
CA TYR A 175 19.11 15.05 -2.26
C TYR A 175 19.55 13.60 -2.29
N SER A 176 20.74 13.31 -1.78
CA SER A 176 21.29 11.95 -1.74
C SER A 176 20.63 11.09 -0.67
N CYS A 177 20.14 11.71 0.41
CA CYS A 177 19.49 11.06 1.53
C CYS A 177 18.43 11.95 2.19
N GLY A 178 17.60 11.36 3.06
CA GLY A 178 16.54 12.06 3.78
C GLY A 178 17.07 13.10 4.77
N GLU A 179 18.22 12.85 5.35
CA GLU A 179 18.87 13.74 6.30
C GLU A 179 19.26 15.08 5.67
N GLU A 180 19.65 15.07 4.39
CA GLU A 180 19.96 16.30 3.65
C GLU A 180 18.67 17.04 3.23
N MET A 181 17.60 16.31 2.92
CA MET A 181 16.32 16.88 2.53
C MET A 181 15.56 17.49 3.72
N PHE A 182 15.67 16.90 4.90
CA PHE A 182 14.82 17.24 6.04
C PHE A 182 14.94 18.68 6.52
N PRO A 183 16.14 19.30 6.63
CA PRO A 183 16.26 20.72 6.96
C PRO A 183 15.53 21.64 5.99
N ASP A 184 15.68 21.42 4.68
CA ASP A 184 15.02 22.22 3.64
C ASP A 184 13.49 22.06 3.71
N MET A 185 13.02 20.85 4.00
CA MET A 185 11.60 20.55 4.20
C MET A 185 11.04 21.32 5.41
N LEU A 186 11.77 21.37 6.52
CA LEU A 186 11.35 22.14 7.69
C LEU A 186 11.36 23.65 7.42
N GLU A 187 12.32 24.14 6.67
CA GLU A 187 12.38 25.54 6.24
C GLU A 187 11.16 25.91 5.38
N ALA A 188 10.83 25.08 4.39
CA ALA A 188 9.67 25.28 3.54
C ALA A 188 8.37 25.26 4.38
N LEU A 189 8.20 24.31 5.30
CA LEU A 189 7.05 24.26 6.19
C LEU A 189 6.89 25.52 7.04
N ARG A 190 8.00 26.01 7.63
CA ARG A 190 8.00 27.26 8.43
C ARG A 190 7.73 28.47 7.57
N GLY A 191 8.15 28.46 6.29
CA GLY A 191 7.92 29.54 5.34
C GLY A 191 6.49 29.62 4.82
N ALA A 192 5.70 28.54 4.91
CA ALA A 192 4.35 28.44 4.37
C ALA A 192 3.42 29.56 4.85
N LYS A 193 2.67 30.17 3.91
CA LYS A 193 1.75 31.28 4.17
C LYS A 193 0.31 30.95 3.77
N HIS A 194 0.11 30.09 2.76
CA HIS A 194 -1.19 29.82 2.17
C HIS A 194 -1.63 28.38 2.39
N PHE A 195 -0.80 27.39 2.00
CA PHE A 195 -1.18 25.98 2.14
C PHE A 195 0.01 25.04 2.36
N ILE A 196 -0.29 23.90 3.00
CA ILE A 196 0.60 22.75 3.18
C ILE A 196 -0.20 21.49 2.93
N PHE A 197 0.15 20.70 1.90
CA PHE A 197 -0.47 19.43 1.59
C PHE A 197 0.53 18.29 1.68
N LEU A 198 0.20 17.28 2.48
CA LEU A 198 1.05 16.13 2.74
C LEU A 198 0.33 14.83 2.42
N GLU A 199 0.99 13.94 1.70
CA GLU A 199 0.50 12.63 1.34
C GLU A 199 1.59 11.59 1.57
N TYR A 200 1.34 10.61 2.47
CA TYR A 200 2.33 9.59 2.82
C TYR A 200 1.72 8.19 2.83
N PHE A 201 2.54 7.19 2.45
CA PHE A 201 2.16 5.79 2.53
C PHE A 201 2.28 5.26 3.96
N ILE A 202 3.43 5.47 4.60
CA ILE A 202 3.71 5.07 5.97
C ILE A 202 4.08 6.30 6.76
N ILE A 203 3.47 6.45 7.93
CA ILE A 203 3.84 7.41 8.96
C ILE A 203 4.18 6.66 10.24
N GLU A 204 5.14 7.14 10.99
CA GLU A 204 5.59 6.55 12.25
C GLU A 204 5.97 7.65 13.22
N GLU A 205 5.58 7.51 14.49
CA GLU A 205 5.98 8.45 15.53
C GLU A 205 7.49 8.40 15.74
N GLY A 206 8.15 9.54 15.69
CA GLY A 206 9.59 9.68 15.83
C GLY A 206 10.03 11.13 15.62
N TYR A 207 11.32 11.37 15.70
CA TYR A 207 11.87 12.74 15.65
C TYR A 207 11.41 13.52 14.41
N MET A 208 11.58 12.96 13.22
CA MET A 208 11.22 13.65 11.97
C MET A 208 9.72 13.94 11.90
N PHE A 209 8.89 12.93 12.14
CA PHE A 209 7.44 13.07 12.02
C PHE A 209 6.87 14.00 13.08
N ASN A 210 7.31 13.88 14.34
CA ASN A 210 6.84 14.74 15.43
C ASN A 210 7.23 16.20 15.20
N THR A 211 8.45 16.46 14.71
CA THR A 211 8.89 17.82 14.35
C THR A 211 8.02 18.43 13.24
N ILE A 212 7.66 17.63 12.22
CA ILE A 212 6.73 18.06 11.18
C ILE A 212 5.37 18.38 11.79
N LEU A 213 4.81 17.49 12.63
CA LEU A 213 3.49 17.68 13.24
C LEU A 213 3.42 18.96 14.07
N ASP A 214 4.47 19.30 14.82
CA ASP A 214 4.50 20.52 15.62
C ASP A 214 4.41 21.77 14.75
N ILE A 215 5.10 21.79 13.60
CA ILE A 215 5.01 22.90 12.64
C ILE A 215 3.63 22.93 11.98
N LEU A 216 3.07 21.77 11.59
CA LEU A 216 1.73 21.71 11.00
C LEU A 216 0.65 22.24 11.94
N GLU A 217 0.75 21.91 13.24
CA GLU A 217 -0.16 22.41 14.27
C GLU A 217 -0.05 23.95 14.40
N GLU A 218 1.17 24.49 14.45
CA GLU A 218 1.43 25.93 14.48
C GLU A 218 0.82 26.63 13.26
N LYS A 219 1.09 26.10 12.07
CA LYS A 219 0.61 26.65 10.79
C LYS A 219 -0.91 26.58 10.65
N ALA A 220 -1.52 25.47 11.06
CA ALA A 220 -2.97 25.34 11.06
C ALA A 220 -3.63 26.37 11.99
N LYS A 221 -3.07 26.59 13.21
CA LYS A 221 -3.52 27.63 14.13
C LYS A 221 -3.33 29.05 13.56
N ALA A 222 -2.31 29.25 12.74
CA ALA A 222 -2.08 30.53 12.05
C ALA A 222 -2.99 30.76 10.83
N GLY A 223 -3.86 29.79 10.49
CA GLY A 223 -4.82 29.92 9.38
C GLY A 223 -4.31 29.45 8.03
N VAL A 224 -3.16 28.78 7.96
CA VAL A 224 -2.67 28.11 6.75
C VAL A 224 -3.54 26.90 6.45
N ASP A 225 -3.93 26.67 5.18
CA ASP A 225 -4.68 25.49 4.75
C ASP A 225 -3.80 24.23 4.82
N VAL A 226 -3.83 23.54 5.95
CA VAL A 226 -3.09 22.31 6.15
C VAL A 226 -3.97 21.12 5.81
N ARG A 227 -3.50 20.22 4.95
CA ARG A 227 -4.18 18.95 4.63
C ARG A 227 -3.20 17.79 4.68
N PHE A 228 -3.59 16.76 5.41
CA PHE A 228 -2.75 15.59 5.56
C PHE A 228 -3.53 14.31 5.22
N ILE A 229 -2.92 13.45 4.41
CA ILE A 229 -3.46 12.13 4.08
C ILE A 229 -2.38 11.06 4.23
N TYR A 230 -2.74 9.92 4.80
CA TYR A 230 -1.85 8.76 4.86
C TYR A 230 -2.61 7.47 4.56
N ASP A 231 -1.90 6.44 4.09
CA ASP A 231 -2.50 5.12 3.82
C ASP A 231 -2.71 4.35 5.13
N ASP A 232 -3.94 3.90 5.35
CA ASP A 232 -4.34 3.22 6.59
C ASP A 232 -3.63 1.87 6.78
N VAL A 233 -3.53 1.06 5.72
CA VAL A 233 -2.84 -0.25 5.78
C VAL A 233 -1.32 -0.09 5.77
N GLY A 234 -0.80 0.89 5.02
CA GLY A 234 0.63 1.20 5.03
C GLY A 234 1.14 1.51 6.43
N SER A 235 0.34 2.22 7.22
CA SER A 235 0.70 2.68 8.57
C SER A 235 0.17 1.77 9.70
N ILE A 236 -0.47 0.64 9.40
CA ILE A 236 -1.18 -0.20 10.40
C ILE A 236 -0.28 -0.74 11.53
N ASN A 237 1.01 -0.91 11.26
CA ASN A 237 1.98 -1.44 12.22
C ASN A 237 2.75 -0.33 12.97
N SER A 238 2.69 0.92 12.51
CA SER A 238 3.50 2.03 13.01
C SER A 238 2.72 3.04 13.83
N ILE A 239 1.38 3.09 13.66
CA ILE A 239 0.51 4.01 14.40
C ILE A 239 -0.73 3.28 14.96
N SER A 240 -1.40 3.89 15.94
CA SER A 240 -2.63 3.34 16.53
C SER A 240 -3.82 3.51 15.58
N PHE A 241 -4.77 2.57 15.66
CA PHE A 241 -6.03 2.68 14.91
C PHE A 241 -6.76 4.01 15.22
N GLY A 242 -7.19 4.68 14.14
CA GLY A 242 -7.87 5.97 14.28
C GLY A 242 -6.94 7.17 14.58
N TYR A 243 -5.64 7.05 14.34
CA TYR A 243 -4.64 8.09 14.57
C TYR A 243 -4.99 9.44 13.93
N TYR A 244 -5.68 9.45 12.78
CA TYR A 244 -6.15 10.66 12.13
C TYR A 244 -7.01 11.54 13.06
N LYS A 245 -7.77 10.94 14.01
CA LYS A 245 -8.57 11.70 14.99
C LYS A 245 -7.67 12.46 15.95
N LYS A 246 -6.57 11.85 16.41
CA LYS A 246 -5.58 12.54 17.26
C LYS A 246 -4.97 13.75 16.55
N LEU A 247 -4.73 13.64 15.22
CA LEU A 247 -4.24 14.77 14.44
C LEU A 247 -5.31 15.86 14.29
N GLN A 248 -6.56 15.47 14.07
CA GLN A 248 -7.69 16.42 14.03
C GLN A 248 -7.89 17.14 15.38
N GLU A 249 -7.72 16.44 16.51
CA GLU A 249 -7.77 17.05 17.87
C GLU A 249 -6.64 18.07 18.08
N ARG A 250 -5.49 17.89 17.42
CA ARG A 250 -4.39 18.88 17.36
C ARG A 250 -4.67 20.04 16.40
N GLY A 251 -5.81 20.04 15.71
CA GLY A 251 -6.16 21.06 14.71
C GLY A 251 -5.55 20.82 13.32
N ILE A 252 -4.99 19.64 13.05
CA ILE A 252 -4.43 19.26 11.75
C ILE A 252 -5.49 18.48 10.98
N PRO A 253 -6.12 19.03 9.92
CA PRO A 253 -7.03 18.30 9.05
C PRO A 253 -6.36 17.08 8.43
N CYS A 254 -6.80 15.89 8.83
CA CYS A 254 -6.22 14.63 8.41
C CYS A 254 -7.28 13.63 8.01
N VAL A 255 -7.02 12.85 6.97
CA VAL A 255 -7.86 11.73 6.53
C VAL A 255 -6.99 10.51 6.21
N THR A 256 -7.59 9.31 6.31
CA THR A 256 -6.92 8.09 5.89
C THR A 256 -7.31 7.71 4.47
N PHE A 257 -6.33 7.30 3.68
CA PHE A 257 -6.59 6.72 2.36
C PHE A 257 -7.00 5.25 2.50
N ASN A 258 -8.10 4.88 1.85
CA ASN A 258 -8.66 3.54 1.78
C ASN A 258 -8.65 2.79 3.14
N PRO A 259 -9.44 3.25 4.14
CA PRO A 259 -9.48 2.69 5.48
C PRO A 259 -9.72 1.18 5.47
N PHE A 260 -8.98 0.46 6.29
CA PHE A 260 -9.12 -0.99 6.44
C PHE A 260 -10.46 -1.34 7.09
N LYS A 261 -11.32 -2.01 6.32
CA LYS A 261 -12.60 -2.55 6.82
C LYS A 261 -12.57 -4.06 6.69
N PRO A 262 -12.34 -4.82 7.78
CA PRO A 262 -12.33 -6.27 7.74
C PRO A 262 -13.64 -6.80 7.12
N LEU A 263 -13.52 -7.75 6.20
CA LEU A 263 -14.63 -8.48 5.55
C LEU A 263 -15.53 -7.67 4.58
N ILE A 264 -15.43 -6.35 4.50
CA ILE A 264 -16.36 -5.54 3.69
C ILE A 264 -15.72 -5.07 2.38
N SER A 265 -14.40 -4.96 2.30
CA SER A 265 -13.71 -4.46 1.12
C SER A 265 -12.80 -5.49 0.48
N VAL A 266 -13.20 -5.97 -0.69
CA VAL A 266 -12.38 -6.84 -1.56
C VAL A 266 -11.27 -6.04 -2.26
N VAL A 267 -11.35 -4.69 -2.26
CA VAL A 267 -10.43 -3.79 -2.97
C VAL A 267 -9.34 -3.27 -2.03
N MET A 268 -8.80 -4.14 -1.19
CA MET A 268 -7.76 -3.75 -0.21
C MET A 268 -6.38 -3.47 -0.84
N ASN A 269 -6.14 -3.87 -2.08
CA ASN A 269 -4.85 -3.71 -2.76
C ASN A 269 -4.63 -2.33 -3.39
N ASN A 270 -5.65 -1.47 -3.43
CA ASN A 270 -5.47 -0.09 -3.85
C ASN A 270 -4.87 0.71 -2.71
N ARG A 271 -3.55 0.85 -2.72
CA ARG A 271 -2.77 1.57 -1.71
C ARG A 271 -2.16 2.83 -2.30
N ASP A 272 -2.02 3.84 -1.47
CA ASP A 272 -1.39 5.09 -1.84
C ASP A 272 0.10 5.05 -1.48
N HIS A 273 0.93 4.59 -2.41
CA HIS A 273 2.37 4.49 -2.21
C HIS A 273 3.13 5.80 -2.53
N ARG A 274 2.40 6.92 -2.67
CA ARG A 274 3.00 8.23 -2.92
C ARG A 274 3.55 8.85 -1.63
N LYS A 275 4.55 9.69 -1.76
CA LYS A 275 5.11 10.56 -0.74
C LYS A 275 5.19 11.93 -1.38
N ILE A 276 4.23 12.76 -1.06
CA ILE A 276 4.05 14.09 -1.67
C ILE A 276 4.07 15.13 -0.57
N PHE A 277 4.79 16.19 -0.84
CA PHE A 277 4.91 17.35 0.02
C PHE A 277 4.79 18.59 -0.85
N VAL A 278 3.75 19.38 -0.63
CA VAL A 278 3.45 20.58 -1.40
C VAL A 278 3.25 21.75 -0.44
N VAL A 279 3.95 22.83 -0.72
CA VAL A 279 3.88 24.07 0.07
C VAL A 279 3.81 25.25 -0.91
N ASP A 280 2.94 26.23 -0.66
CA ASP A 280 2.69 27.51 -1.37
C ASP A 280 3.11 27.59 -2.82
#